data_47a81965ace45283da027a1a848163fd
#
_entry.id   47a81965ace45283da027a1a848163fd
#
_cell.length_a   1.000
_cell.length_b   1.000
_cell.length_c   1.000
_cell.angle_alpha   90.00
_cell.angle_beta   90.00
_cell.angle_gamma   90.00
#
_symmetry.space_group_name_H-M   'P 1'
#
loop_
_entity.id
_entity.type
_entity.pdbx_description
1 polymer ?
#
loop_
_entity_poly.entity_id
_entity_poly.type
_entity_poly.pdbx_seq_one_letter_code
_entity_poly.pdbx_strand_id
1 'polypeptide(L)'
;MNSNYSVYIGIDPTSGNKDFGYAVLDSKLNLVTLADADMEELVAFLEGQNSALVAVNGPTGVNQGLVKRKLAEEHSGPGRAVRGADIRLAEYELRERGIAVAGTPAREEFCPAWMQLGFALYHQLSGIGFKPFGAEGEGCQVLETHPFACFCVLAGSIPFPKPTLEGRLQRQLILNDKGLRINDAMRFFEEITRFKLMKGILPTDVLYSPEQLDMLVAAYTAWLSAQRPDEVTRVGDKGEGQMILPVRELKKKY
;
A
#
# COMPACT_ATOMS: atom_id res chain seq x y z
N MET A 1 2.70 10.25 21.28
CA MET A 1 3.51 9.11 21.76
C MET A 1 4.19 8.51 20.55
N ASN A 2 5.51 8.51 20.48
CA ASN A 2 6.22 7.82 19.41
C ASN A 2 6.18 6.32 19.72
N SER A 3 5.33 5.59 19.02
CA SER A 3 5.31 4.12 19.10
C SER A 3 6.58 3.60 18.44
N ASN A 4 7.47 3.04 19.24
CA ASN A 4 8.80 2.62 18.76
C ASN A 4 8.72 1.15 18.30
N TYR A 5 8.27 0.92 17.07
CA TYR A 5 8.30 -0.40 16.46
C TYR A 5 9.73 -0.79 16.07
N SER A 6 10.07 -2.07 16.21
CA SER A 6 11.37 -2.59 15.81
C SER A 6 11.49 -2.71 14.29
N VAL A 7 10.39 -3.03 13.62
CA VAL A 7 10.31 -3.21 12.16
C VAL A 7 9.02 -2.65 11.57
N TYR A 8 9.09 -2.28 10.30
CA TYR A 8 8.00 -1.78 9.48
C TYR A 8 7.84 -2.66 8.26
N ILE A 9 6.68 -3.25 8.09
CA ILE A 9 6.46 -4.32 7.12
C ILE A 9 5.40 -3.89 6.13
N GLY A 10 5.70 -3.96 4.83
CA GLY A 10 4.73 -3.78 3.75
C GLY A 10 4.40 -5.10 3.12
N ILE A 11 3.12 -5.43 3.00
CA ILE A 11 2.62 -6.69 2.44
C ILE A 11 1.73 -6.41 1.23
N ASP A 12 1.99 -7.12 0.15
CA ASP A 12 1.18 -7.12 -1.08
C ASP A 12 0.61 -8.52 -1.35
N PRO A 13 -0.72 -8.71 -1.25
CA PRO A 13 -1.38 -9.97 -1.56
C PRO A 13 -1.40 -10.33 -3.05
N THR A 14 -0.81 -9.54 -3.93
CA THR A 14 -0.88 -9.77 -5.38
C THR A 14 0.45 -10.15 -5.99
N SER A 15 1.48 -10.36 -5.18
CA SER A 15 2.84 -10.44 -5.70
C SER A 15 3.31 -11.87 -5.98
N GLY A 16 3.96 -12.02 -7.12
CA GLY A 16 4.89 -13.07 -7.46
C GLY A 16 4.33 -14.48 -7.63
N ASN A 17 5.18 -15.46 -7.29
CA ASN A 17 4.90 -16.90 -7.41
C ASN A 17 4.19 -17.48 -6.17
N LYS A 18 4.07 -16.70 -5.11
CA LYS A 18 3.38 -17.03 -3.85
C LYS A 18 2.24 -16.02 -3.62
N ASP A 19 1.41 -16.33 -2.63
CA ASP A 19 0.21 -15.54 -2.33
C ASP A 19 0.53 -14.13 -1.85
N PHE A 20 1.70 -13.93 -1.22
CA PHE A 20 2.12 -12.66 -0.64
C PHE A 20 3.57 -12.35 -0.96
N GLY A 21 3.83 -11.07 -1.22
CA GLY A 21 5.16 -10.53 -1.09
C GLY A 21 5.24 -9.57 0.09
N TYR A 22 6.42 -9.45 0.70
CA TYR A 22 6.61 -8.52 1.80
C TYR A 22 8.01 -7.89 1.80
N ALA A 23 8.04 -6.64 2.27
CA ALA A 23 9.26 -5.89 2.52
C ALA A 23 9.35 -5.49 3.99
N VAL A 24 10.54 -5.58 4.58
CA VAL A 24 10.80 -5.19 5.96
C VAL A 24 11.83 -4.08 6.01
N LEU A 25 11.48 -2.97 6.66
CA LEU A 25 12.36 -1.85 6.93
C LEU A 25 12.65 -1.75 8.42
N ASP A 26 13.87 -1.36 8.76
CA ASP A 26 14.21 -0.96 10.12
C ASP A 26 13.84 0.52 10.40
N SER A 27 14.07 1.00 11.62
CA SER A 27 13.79 2.39 12.02
C SER A 27 14.61 3.44 11.26
N LYS A 28 15.70 3.04 10.60
CA LYS A 28 16.57 3.91 9.79
C LYS A 28 16.30 3.80 8.29
N LEU A 29 15.19 3.15 7.91
CA LEU A 29 14.80 2.88 6.52
C LEU A 29 15.80 1.99 5.76
N ASN A 30 16.58 1.15 6.45
CA ASN A 30 17.34 0.10 5.79
C ASN A 30 16.38 -1.02 5.40
N LEU A 31 16.52 -1.51 4.17
CA LEU A 31 15.85 -2.73 3.73
C LEU A 31 16.50 -3.95 4.41
N VAL A 32 15.74 -4.62 5.26
CA VAL A 32 16.17 -5.80 6.01
C VAL A 32 15.84 -7.07 5.23
N THR A 33 14.62 -7.14 4.69
CA THR A 33 14.12 -8.32 3.97
C THR A 33 13.19 -7.88 2.83
N LEU A 34 13.26 -8.60 1.73
CA LEU A 34 12.34 -8.51 0.61
C LEU A 34 12.14 -9.93 0.09
N ALA A 35 10.95 -10.49 0.29
CA ALA A 35 10.68 -11.90 0.01
C ALA A 35 9.22 -12.15 -0.36
N ASP A 36 8.97 -13.33 -0.91
CA ASP A 36 7.64 -13.88 -1.16
C ASP A 36 7.36 -15.01 -0.16
N ALA A 37 6.11 -15.14 0.28
CA ALA A 37 5.66 -16.14 1.23
C ALA A 37 4.25 -16.64 0.88
N ASP A 38 3.95 -17.87 1.25
CA ASP A 38 2.55 -18.30 1.40
C ASP A 38 1.98 -17.80 2.74
N MET A 39 0.69 -18.07 2.97
CA MET A 39 0.00 -17.59 4.17
C MET A 39 0.65 -18.13 5.45
N GLU A 40 1.03 -19.40 5.48
CA GLU A 40 1.59 -20.05 6.66
C GLU A 40 2.96 -19.50 7.00
N GLU A 41 3.83 -19.38 6.01
CA GLU A 41 5.17 -18.80 6.14
C GLU A 41 5.12 -17.35 6.61
N LEU A 42 4.19 -16.54 6.01
CA LEU A 42 4.03 -15.13 6.37
C LEU A 42 3.53 -14.97 7.81
N VAL A 43 2.50 -15.73 8.20
CA VAL A 43 1.95 -15.67 9.57
C VAL A 43 2.99 -16.11 10.59
N ALA A 44 3.75 -17.19 10.34
CA ALA A 44 4.82 -17.63 11.22
C ALA A 44 5.93 -16.56 11.36
N PHE A 45 6.29 -15.88 10.27
CA PHE A 45 7.24 -14.77 10.32
C PHE A 45 6.72 -13.60 11.17
N LEU A 46 5.43 -13.23 11.01
CA LEU A 46 4.80 -12.13 11.73
C LEU A 46 4.59 -12.43 13.22
N GLU A 47 4.23 -13.67 13.57
CA GLU A 47 4.09 -14.12 14.94
C GLU A 47 5.41 -14.00 15.72
N GLY A 48 6.53 -14.21 15.05
CA GLY A 48 7.87 -14.02 15.63
C GLY A 48 8.26 -12.57 15.92
N GLN A 49 7.43 -11.58 15.55
CA GLN A 49 7.74 -10.16 15.77
C GLN A 49 7.24 -9.70 17.16
N ASN A 50 8.12 -9.12 17.97
CA ASN A 50 7.74 -8.56 19.27
C ASN A 50 7.07 -7.19 19.16
N SER A 51 7.44 -6.39 18.16
CA SER A 51 6.92 -5.05 17.93
C SER A 51 7.06 -4.69 16.45
N ALA A 52 5.95 -4.70 15.73
CA ALA A 52 5.92 -4.43 14.30
C ALA A 52 4.71 -3.56 13.92
N LEU A 53 4.91 -2.67 12.96
CA LEU A 53 3.80 -2.03 12.25
C LEU A 53 3.73 -2.56 10.82
N VAL A 54 2.62 -3.19 10.50
CA VAL A 54 2.37 -3.80 9.19
C VAL A 54 1.43 -2.92 8.38
N ALA A 55 1.78 -2.64 7.12
CA ALA A 55 0.90 -2.02 6.14
C ALA A 55 0.55 -3.04 5.05
N VAL A 56 -0.74 -3.29 4.85
CA VAL A 56 -1.23 -4.27 3.88
C VAL A 56 -1.86 -3.54 2.69
N ASN A 57 -1.49 -3.93 1.47
CA ASN A 57 -2.16 -3.53 0.24
C ASN A 57 -3.46 -4.34 0.07
N GLY A 58 -4.49 -3.94 0.77
CA GLY A 58 -5.78 -4.63 0.70
C GLY A 58 -6.80 -4.05 1.67
N PRO A 59 -8.09 -4.17 1.33
CA PRO A 59 -9.16 -3.65 2.17
C PRO A 59 -9.26 -4.41 3.49
N THR A 60 -9.49 -3.67 4.57
CA THR A 60 -9.78 -4.26 5.90
C THR A 60 -11.22 -4.70 6.04
N GLY A 61 -12.12 -4.26 5.16
CA GLY A 61 -13.53 -4.62 5.17
C GLY A 61 -14.21 -4.39 3.83
N VAL A 62 -15.39 -4.99 3.68
CA VAL A 62 -16.24 -4.84 2.50
C VAL A 62 -16.97 -3.49 2.46
N ASN A 63 -17.47 -3.12 1.29
CA ASN A 63 -18.32 -1.95 1.11
C ASN A 63 -19.64 -2.09 1.89
N GLN A 64 -19.92 -1.15 2.78
CA GLN A 64 -21.15 -1.08 3.57
C GLN A 64 -22.17 -0.06 3.03
N GLY A 65 -21.95 0.49 1.84
CA GLY A 65 -22.84 1.42 1.16
C GLY A 65 -22.79 2.85 1.69
N LEU A 66 -21.72 3.25 2.36
CA LEU A 66 -21.56 4.62 2.88
C LEU A 66 -21.63 5.67 1.77
N VAL A 67 -20.98 5.42 0.62
CA VAL A 67 -21.03 6.33 -0.54
C VAL A 67 -22.45 6.49 -1.05
N LYS A 68 -23.21 5.39 -1.16
CA LYS A 68 -24.62 5.46 -1.60
C LYS A 68 -25.46 6.29 -0.66
N ARG A 69 -25.29 6.14 0.66
CA ARG A 69 -25.99 6.94 1.68
C ARG A 69 -25.64 8.42 1.58
N LYS A 70 -24.35 8.73 1.53
CA LYS A 70 -23.86 10.11 1.40
C LYS A 70 -24.43 10.81 0.17
N LEU A 71 -24.35 10.15 -1.00
CA LEU A 71 -24.86 10.73 -2.25
C LEU A 71 -26.40 10.86 -2.27
N ALA A 72 -27.13 9.97 -1.60
CA ALA A 72 -28.59 10.07 -1.45
C ALA A 72 -29.01 11.27 -0.58
N GLU A 73 -28.23 11.58 0.47
CA GLU A 73 -28.43 12.73 1.33
C GLU A 73 -28.15 14.06 0.61
N GLU A 74 -27.09 14.10 -0.22
CA GLU A 74 -26.69 15.28 -0.99
C GLU A 74 -27.66 15.58 -2.16
N HIS A 75 -28.31 14.56 -2.73
CA HIS A 75 -29.21 14.67 -3.87
C HIS A 75 -30.65 14.37 -3.42
N SER A 76 -31.35 15.36 -2.87
CA SER A 76 -32.74 15.28 -2.39
C SER A 76 -33.75 14.98 -3.50
N GLY A 77 -33.58 13.91 -4.27
CA GLY A 77 -34.50 13.50 -5.34
C GLY A 77 -34.58 11.97 -5.48
N PRO A 78 -35.75 11.42 -5.85
CA PRO A 78 -35.95 9.98 -5.88
C PRO A 78 -35.13 9.30 -6.98
N GLY A 79 -34.27 8.39 -6.56
CA GLY A 79 -34.04 7.15 -7.30
C GLY A 79 -33.12 7.13 -8.52
N ARG A 80 -32.18 8.03 -8.70
CA ARG A 80 -31.13 7.79 -9.71
C ARG A 80 -29.95 7.03 -9.09
N ALA A 81 -29.79 5.77 -9.48
CA ALA A 81 -28.58 5.01 -9.15
C ALA A 81 -27.35 5.79 -9.63
N VAL A 82 -26.55 6.33 -8.70
CA VAL A 82 -25.33 7.05 -9.04
C VAL A 82 -24.31 6.02 -9.46
N ARG A 83 -23.90 6.05 -10.75
CA ARG A 83 -22.85 5.19 -11.25
C ARG A 83 -21.56 5.37 -10.44
N GLY A 84 -20.93 4.27 -10.04
CA GLY A 84 -19.68 4.31 -9.28
C GLY A 84 -19.83 4.48 -7.77
N ALA A 85 -21.06 4.48 -7.22
CA ALA A 85 -21.32 4.55 -5.79
C ALA A 85 -21.19 3.19 -5.05
N ASP A 86 -20.92 2.11 -5.79
CA ASP A 86 -20.79 0.75 -5.23
C ASP A 86 -19.34 0.45 -4.87
N ILE A 87 -18.77 1.30 -4.04
CA ILE A 87 -17.39 1.29 -3.57
C ILE A 87 -17.35 1.81 -2.13
N ARG A 88 -16.26 1.52 -1.39
CA ARG A 88 -16.04 2.07 -0.06
C ARG A 88 -15.74 3.58 -0.12
N LEU A 89 -15.98 4.27 0.99
CA LEU A 89 -15.75 5.72 1.07
C LEU A 89 -14.30 6.09 0.78
N ALA A 90 -13.32 5.30 1.26
CA ALA A 90 -11.89 5.53 0.97
C ALA A 90 -11.60 5.52 -0.55
N GLU A 91 -12.14 4.54 -1.25
CA GLU A 91 -11.98 4.39 -2.71
C GLU A 91 -12.68 5.54 -3.47
N TYR A 92 -13.84 5.96 -3.00
CA TYR A 92 -14.58 7.11 -3.56
C TYR A 92 -13.76 8.40 -3.43
N GLU A 93 -13.24 8.68 -2.24
CA GLU A 93 -12.44 9.88 -1.98
C GLU A 93 -11.16 9.94 -2.83
N LEU A 94 -10.54 8.80 -3.12
CA LEU A 94 -9.37 8.73 -4.02
C LEU A 94 -9.78 8.96 -5.49
N ARG A 95 -10.87 8.33 -5.94
CA ARG A 95 -11.36 8.52 -7.32
C ARG A 95 -11.80 9.95 -7.61
N GLU A 96 -12.42 10.63 -6.65
CA GLU A 96 -12.75 12.05 -6.75
C GLU A 96 -11.50 12.92 -6.99
N ARG A 97 -10.35 12.47 -6.50
CA ARG A 97 -9.04 13.14 -6.70
C ARG A 97 -8.29 12.68 -7.96
N GLY A 98 -8.90 11.83 -8.78
CA GLY A 98 -8.30 11.31 -10.00
C GLY A 98 -7.41 10.08 -9.82
N ILE A 99 -7.32 9.52 -8.61
CA ILE A 99 -6.55 8.31 -8.33
C ILE A 99 -7.43 7.09 -8.60
N ALA A 100 -7.12 6.34 -9.65
CA ALA A 100 -7.85 5.13 -10.02
C ALA A 100 -7.52 3.98 -9.06
N VAL A 101 -8.51 3.57 -8.25
CA VAL A 101 -8.39 2.42 -7.34
C VAL A 101 -9.50 1.41 -7.63
N ALA A 102 -9.23 0.12 -7.38
CA ALA A 102 -10.25 -0.92 -7.47
C ALA A 102 -11.36 -0.67 -6.44
N GLY A 103 -12.60 -0.98 -6.79
CA GLY A 103 -13.72 -0.91 -5.84
C GLY A 103 -13.86 -2.22 -5.09
N THR A 104 -14.10 -2.15 -3.79
CA THR A 104 -14.38 -3.31 -2.95
C THR A 104 -15.88 -3.62 -2.99
N PRO A 105 -16.30 -4.82 -3.42
CA PRO A 105 -17.69 -5.24 -3.39
C PRO A 105 -18.29 -5.28 -1.97
N ALA A 106 -19.64 -5.31 -1.90
CA ALA A 106 -20.37 -5.41 -0.63
C ALA A 106 -20.36 -6.82 0.00
N ARG A 107 -19.86 -7.83 -0.72
CA ARG A 107 -19.73 -9.21 -0.24
C ARG A 107 -18.37 -9.77 -0.63
N GLU A 108 -17.73 -10.45 0.31
CA GLU A 108 -16.40 -11.05 0.11
C GLU A 108 -16.35 -12.04 -1.05
N GLU A 109 -17.41 -12.82 -1.25
CA GLU A 109 -17.51 -13.80 -2.35
C GLU A 109 -17.41 -13.19 -3.75
N PHE A 110 -17.71 -11.88 -3.88
CA PHE A 110 -17.60 -11.13 -5.15
C PHE A 110 -16.29 -10.35 -5.26
N CYS A 111 -15.45 -10.39 -4.24
CA CYS A 111 -14.17 -9.74 -4.27
C CYS A 111 -13.18 -10.53 -5.12
N PRO A 112 -12.26 -9.86 -5.85
CA PRO A 112 -11.13 -10.53 -6.50
C PRO A 112 -10.29 -11.34 -5.51
N ALA A 113 -9.64 -12.38 -5.99
CA ALA A 113 -8.86 -13.30 -5.15
C ALA A 113 -7.83 -12.59 -4.24
N TRP A 114 -7.15 -11.57 -4.72
CA TRP A 114 -6.20 -10.81 -3.91
C TRP A 114 -6.85 -10.06 -2.73
N MET A 115 -8.10 -9.57 -2.88
CA MET A 115 -8.84 -8.98 -1.76
C MET A 115 -9.24 -10.03 -0.74
N GLN A 116 -9.68 -11.21 -1.21
CA GLN A 116 -10.02 -12.34 -0.34
C GLN A 116 -8.79 -12.82 0.47
N LEU A 117 -7.61 -12.88 -0.18
CA LEU A 117 -6.34 -13.13 0.51
C LEU A 117 -6.04 -12.05 1.57
N GLY A 118 -6.30 -10.78 1.25
CA GLY A 118 -6.18 -9.67 2.19
C GLY A 118 -7.07 -9.84 3.43
N PHE A 119 -8.37 -10.16 3.24
CA PHE A 119 -9.28 -10.41 4.36
C PHE A 119 -8.82 -11.60 5.21
N ALA A 120 -8.42 -12.70 4.58
CA ALA A 120 -7.88 -13.85 5.27
C ALA A 120 -6.63 -13.49 6.09
N LEU A 121 -5.72 -12.68 5.54
CA LEU A 121 -4.54 -12.19 6.25
C LEU A 121 -4.92 -11.34 7.47
N TYR A 122 -5.83 -10.36 7.33
CA TYR A 122 -6.28 -9.56 8.48
C TYR A 122 -6.89 -10.42 9.58
N HIS A 123 -7.63 -11.46 9.22
CA HIS A 123 -8.19 -12.42 10.19
C HIS A 123 -7.08 -13.16 10.92
N GLN A 124 -6.06 -13.68 10.21
CA GLN A 124 -4.92 -14.36 10.82
C GLN A 124 -4.12 -13.41 11.73
N LEU A 125 -3.83 -12.17 11.26
CA LEU A 125 -3.14 -11.16 12.05
C LEU A 125 -3.87 -10.85 13.36
N SER A 126 -5.20 -10.73 13.32
CA SER A 126 -6.02 -10.56 14.53
C SER A 126 -5.89 -11.76 15.46
N GLY A 127 -5.86 -12.98 14.93
CA GLY A 127 -5.71 -14.23 15.68
C GLY A 127 -4.38 -14.32 16.44
N ILE A 128 -3.29 -13.79 15.88
CA ILE A 128 -1.96 -13.75 16.51
C ILE A 128 -1.70 -12.44 17.29
N GLY A 129 -2.74 -11.61 17.52
CA GLY A 129 -2.69 -10.48 18.44
C GLY A 129 -2.33 -9.12 17.81
N PHE A 130 -2.26 -9.00 16.49
CA PHE A 130 -2.13 -7.69 15.83
C PHE A 130 -3.40 -6.87 16.04
N LYS A 131 -3.22 -5.60 16.41
CA LYS A 131 -4.31 -4.64 16.59
C LYS A 131 -4.37 -3.66 15.43
N PRO A 132 -5.55 -3.07 15.12
CA PRO A 132 -5.62 -1.94 14.18
C PRO A 132 -4.72 -0.79 14.61
N PHE A 133 -4.06 -0.14 13.65
CA PHE A 133 -3.16 0.99 13.92
C PHE A 133 -3.89 2.16 14.61
N GLY A 134 -3.33 2.57 15.73
CA GLY A 134 -3.90 3.60 16.62
C GLY A 134 -4.81 3.05 17.71
N ALA A 135 -4.94 1.72 17.83
CA ALA A 135 -5.52 1.10 19.03
C ALA A 135 -4.58 1.26 20.22
N GLU A 136 -5.16 1.29 21.43
CA GLU A 136 -4.36 1.38 22.66
C GLU A 136 -3.53 0.10 22.89
N GLY A 137 -2.32 0.28 23.40
CA GLY A 137 -1.38 -0.78 23.76
C GLY A 137 -0.12 -0.80 22.91
N GLU A 138 0.91 -1.42 23.46
CA GLU A 138 2.17 -1.71 22.79
C GLU A 138 2.08 -3.03 22.02
N GLY A 139 3.02 -3.29 21.10
CA GLY A 139 3.13 -4.54 20.36
C GLY A 139 2.94 -4.37 18.86
N CYS A 140 2.30 -5.37 18.26
CA CYS A 140 2.13 -5.41 16.81
C CYS A 140 0.81 -4.77 16.38
N GLN A 141 0.88 -3.91 15.35
CA GLN A 141 -0.29 -3.24 14.78
C GLN A 141 -0.31 -3.38 13.25
N VAL A 142 -1.50 -3.27 12.67
CA VAL A 142 -1.71 -3.35 11.23
C VAL A 142 -2.55 -2.18 10.73
N LEU A 143 -2.21 -1.68 9.54
CA LEU A 143 -2.94 -0.64 8.82
C LEU A 143 -3.20 -1.04 7.38
N GLU A 144 -4.22 -0.43 6.79
CA GLU A 144 -4.53 -0.55 5.36
C GLU A 144 -3.84 0.58 4.60
N THR A 145 -3.26 0.25 3.45
CA THR A 145 -2.71 1.22 2.50
C THR A 145 -2.98 0.78 1.07
N HIS A 146 -2.69 1.66 0.10
CA HIS A 146 -2.84 1.36 -1.31
C HIS A 146 -1.62 1.88 -2.08
N PRO A 147 -0.68 1.03 -2.50
CA PRO A 147 0.61 1.41 -3.08
C PRO A 147 0.52 2.40 -4.25
N PHE A 148 -0.41 2.19 -5.19
CA PHE A 148 -0.60 3.14 -6.28
C PHE A 148 -1.00 4.54 -5.78
N ALA A 149 -1.92 4.62 -4.82
CA ALA A 149 -2.30 5.89 -4.21
C ALA A 149 -1.13 6.52 -3.45
N CYS A 150 -0.32 5.71 -2.75
CA CYS A 150 0.90 6.17 -2.10
C CYS A 150 1.88 6.81 -3.10
N PHE A 151 2.12 6.17 -4.23
CA PHE A 151 2.98 6.76 -5.26
C PHE A 151 2.38 8.03 -5.89
N CYS A 152 1.06 8.09 -6.09
CA CYS A 152 0.39 9.32 -6.57
C CYS A 152 0.62 10.50 -5.61
N VAL A 153 0.44 10.29 -4.30
CA VAL A 153 0.59 11.35 -3.31
C VAL A 153 2.06 11.75 -3.12
N LEU A 154 2.99 10.79 -3.15
CA LEU A 154 4.42 11.04 -3.04
C LEU A 154 4.98 11.77 -4.27
N ALA A 155 4.55 11.41 -5.48
CA ALA A 155 4.91 12.09 -6.72
C ALA A 155 4.19 13.43 -6.88
N GLY A 156 3.04 13.60 -6.22
CA GLY A 156 2.18 14.77 -6.39
C GLY A 156 1.42 14.81 -7.73
N SER A 157 1.40 13.71 -8.47
CA SER A 157 0.73 13.49 -9.76
C SER A 157 0.58 11.98 -10.01
N ILE A 158 -0.19 11.61 -11.03
CA ILE A 158 -0.27 10.21 -11.48
C ILE A 158 1.11 9.79 -12.03
N PRO A 159 1.75 8.74 -11.47
CA PRO A 159 3.05 8.28 -11.95
C PRO A 159 2.92 7.53 -13.28
N PHE A 160 4.06 7.30 -13.95
CA PHE A 160 4.12 6.46 -15.14
C PHE A 160 3.53 5.06 -14.88
N PRO A 161 3.03 4.36 -15.92
CA PRO A 161 2.44 3.04 -15.76
C PRO A 161 3.37 2.05 -15.03
N LYS A 162 2.83 1.32 -14.05
CA LYS A 162 3.58 0.45 -13.14
C LYS A 162 4.53 -0.54 -13.85
N PRO A 163 4.12 -1.27 -14.93
CA PRO A 163 4.97 -2.29 -15.54
C PRO A 163 6.07 -1.73 -16.47
N THR A 164 6.04 -0.43 -16.77
CA THR A 164 7.03 0.16 -17.67
C THR A 164 8.37 0.42 -16.97
N LEU A 165 9.44 0.49 -17.75
CA LEU A 165 10.76 0.84 -17.25
C LEU A 165 10.75 2.20 -16.54
N GLU A 166 10.13 3.20 -17.16
CA GLU A 166 9.98 4.55 -16.63
C GLU A 166 9.20 4.54 -15.31
N GLY A 167 8.14 3.73 -15.25
CA GLY A 167 7.32 3.58 -14.06
C GLY A 167 8.09 2.94 -12.89
N ARG A 168 8.96 1.97 -13.16
CA ARG A 168 9.83 1.35 -12.15
C ARG A 168 10.90 2.33 -11.69
N LEU A 169 11.61 2.97 -12.62
CA LEU A 169 12.62 4.00 -12.33
C LEU A 169 12.03 5.12 -11.46
N GLN A 170 10.90 5.70 -11.87
CA GLN A 170 10.25 6.78 -11.15
C GLN A 170 9.90 6.40 -9.71
N ARG A 171 9.29 5.23 -9.50
CA ARG A 171 8.90 4.76 -8.15
C ARG A 171 10.11 4.51 -7.27
N GLN A 172 11.15 3.87 -7.81
CA GLN A 172 12.37 3.61 -7.05
C GLN A 172 13.09 4.91 -6.67
N LEU A 173 13.17 5.90 -7.58
CA LEU A 173 13.70 7.23 -7.28
C LEU A 173 12.89 7.95 -6.20
N ILE A 174 11.55 7.89 -6.26
CA ILE A 174 10.69 8.45 -5.21
C ILE A 174 11.04 7.85 -3.85
N LEU A 175 11.22 6.53 -3.76
CA LEU A 175 11.58 5.87 -2.50
C LEU A 175 13.00 6.24 -2.03
N ASN A 176 13.97 6.35 -2.95
CA ASN A 176 15.31 6.84 -2.63
C ASN A 176 15.25 8.28 -2.06
N ASP A 177 14.49 9.19 -2.69
CA ASP A 177 14.31 10.58 -2.23
C ASP A 177 13.62 10.67 -0.86
N LYS A 178 12.80 9.68 -0.51
CA LYS A 178 12.21 9.55 0.84
C LYS A 178 13.17 8.95 1.87
N GLY A 179 14.37 8.62 1.47
CA GLY A 179 15.43 8.15 2.35
C GLY A 179 15.49 6.64 2.55
N LEU A 180 14.74 5.84 1.76
CA LEU A 180 14.89 4.39 1.81
C LEU A 180 16.29 4.01 1.31
N ARG A 181 16.96 3.18 2.09
CA ARG A 181 18.29 2.65 1.77
C ARG A 181 18.15 1.36 0.96
N ILE A 182 17.80 1.56 -0.30
CA ILE A 182 17.60 0.54 -1.33
C ILE A 182 18.55 0.81 -2.50
N ASN A 183 18.58 -0.06 -3.50
CA ASN A 183 19.37 0.16 -4.71
C ASN A 183 19.06 1.53 -5.31
N ASP A 184 20.11 2.28 -5.68
CA ASP A 184 19.93 3.55 -6.39
C ASP A 184 19.51 3.28 -7.83
N ALA A 185 18.32 3.79 -8.21
CA ALA A 185 17.80 3.63 -9.55
C ALA A 185 18.65 4.32 -10.63
N MET A 186 19.47 5.33 -10.25
CA MET A 186 20.36 6.02 -11.19
C MET A 186 21.46 5.12 -11.73
N ARG A 187 21.83 4.04 -11.00
CA ARG A 187 22.77 3.03 -11.51
C ARG A 187 22.33 2.40 -12.82
N PHE A 188 21.02 2.35 -13.10
CA PHE A 188 20.53 1.91 -14.40
C PHE A 188 21.16 2.68 -15.55
N PHE A 189 21.29 4.01 -15.43
CA PHE A 189 21.89 4.85 -16.47
C PHE A 189 23.41 4.74 -16.52
N GLU A 190 24.06 4.50 -15.39
CA GLU A 190 25.52 4.30 -15.31
C GLU A 190 25.94 2.97 -15.97
N GLU A 191 25.09 1.96 -15.91
CA GLU A 191 25.37 0.64 -16.46
C GLU A 191 24.98 0.48 -17.94
N ILE A 192 24.27 1.45 -18.52
CA ILE A 192 23.94 1.45 -19.96
C ILE A 192 25.19 1.79 -20.77
N THR A 193 25.57 0.87 -21.67
CA THR A 193 26.61 1.13 -22.66
C THR A 193 26.04 1.00 -24.07
N ARG A 194 26.73 1.66 -25.04
CA ARG A 194 26.36 1.51 -26.46
C ARG A 194 26.30 0.05 -26.89
N PHE A 195 27.26 -0.77 -26.43
CA PHE A 195 27.30 -2.19 -26.74
C PHE A 195 26.08 -2.92 -26.19
N LYS A 196 25.75 -2.73 -24.91
CA LYS A 196 24.57 -3.35 -24.27
C LYS A 196 23.28 -2.97 -25.02
N LEU A 197 23.09 -1.68 -25.34
CA LEU A 197 21.91 -1.21 -26.07
C LEU A 197 21.82 -1.83 -27.48
N MET A 198 22.92 -1.92 -28.23
CA MET A 198 22.92 -2.56 -29.55
C MET A 198 22.60 -4.05 -29.50
N LYS A 199 22.80 -4.70 -28.37
CA LYS A 199 22.46 -6.11 -28.11
C LYS A 199 21.08 -6.28 -27.46
N GLY A 200 20.32 -5.19 -27.21
CA GLY A 200 19.04 -5.24 -26.52
C GLY A 200 19.15 -5.64 -25.04
N ILE A 201 20.34 -5.48 -24.43
CA ILE A 201 20.59 -5.80 -23.02
C ILE A 201 20.40 -4.54 -22.19
N LEU A 202 19.41 -4.55 -21.31
CA LEU A 202 19.18 -3.49 -20.33
C LEU A 202 19.55 -3.97 -18.93
N PRO A 203 20.20 -3.14 -18.09
CA PRO A 203 20.57 -3.48 -16.71
C PRO A 203 19.34 -3.38 -15.78
N THR A 204 18.31 -4.18 -16.05
CA THR A 204 17.04 -4.15 -15.29
C THR A 204 17.12 -4.83 -13.93
N ASP A 205 18.20 -5.53 -13.65
CA ASP A 205 18.53 -6.18 -12.39
C ASP A 205 18.84 -5.20 -11.25
N VAL A 206 19.20 -3.95 -11.57
CA VAL A 206 19.36 -2.88 -10.57
C VAL A 206 18.02 -2.28 -10.12
N LEU A 207 16.93 -2.59 -10.83
CA LEU A 207 15.60 -2.07 -10.55
C LEU A 207 14.74 -3.14 -9.89
N TYR A 208 14.04 -2.74 -8.84
CA TYR A 208 13.01 -3.58 -8.21
C TYR A 208 11.85 -3.86 -9.18
N SER A 209 11.20 -5.01 -9.00
CA SER A 209 9.98 -5.33 -9.73
C SER A 209 8.84 -4.38 -9.33
N PRO A 210 7.78 -4.26 -10.15
CA PRO A 210 6.61 -3.49 -9.78
C PRO A 210 5.99 -3.89 -8.44
N GLU A 211 5.95 -5.19 -8.15
CA GLU A 211 5.41 -5.77 -6.91
C GLU A 211 6.32 -5.43 -5.71
N GLN A 212 7.64 -5.57 -5.88
CA GLN A 212 8.62 -5.20 -4.85
C GLN A 212 8.51 -3.70 -4.48
N LEU A 213 8.28 -2.83 -5.46
CA LEU A 213 8.07 -1.40 -5.21
C LEU A 213 6.79 -1.13 -4.43
N ASP A 214 5.72 -1.90 -4.67
CA ASP A 214 4.47 -1.79 -3.91
C ASP A 214 4.66 -2.21 -2.45
N MET A 215 5.39 -3.31 -2.19
CA MET A 215 5.74 -3.70 -0.81
C MET A 215 6.60 -2.64 -0.12
N LEU A 216 7.58 -2.07 -0.81
CA LEU A 216 8.48 -1.06 -0.26
C LEU A 216 7.75 0.23 0.11
N VAL A 217 6.83 0.73 -0.73
CA VAL A 217 6.06 1.92 -0.40
C VAL A 217 5.05 1.66 0.71
N ALA A 218 4.50 0.44 0.82
CA ALA A 218 3.66 0.05 1.95
C ALA A 218 4.46 0.04 3.25
N ALA A 219 5.66 -0.57 3.27
CA ALA A 219 6.57 -0.56 4.43
C ALA A 219 6.99 0.87 4.82
N TYR A 220 7.27 1.74 3.84
CA TYR A 220 7.53 3.16 4.07
C TYR A 220 6.32 3.86 4.70
N THR A 221 5.11 3.57 4.24
CA THR A 221 3.89 4.13 4.80
C THR A 221 3.69 3.71 6.26
N ALA A 222 3.98 2.46 6.61
CA ALA A 222 4.01 2.00 8.00
C ALA A 222 5.03 2.79 8.82
N TRP A 223 6.26 2.91 8.34
CA TRP A 223 7.31 3.68 9.01
C TRP A 223 6.91 5.14 9.24
N LEU A 224 6.43 5.81 8.19
CA LEU A 224 6.02 7.21 8.28
C LEU A 224 4.86 7.41 9.27
N SER A 225 3.90 6.49 9.28
CA SER A 225 2.74 6.52 10.18
C SER A 225 3.14 6.47 11.65
N ALA A 226 4.20 5.75 11.99
CA ALA A 226 4.70 5.63 13.33
C ALA A 226 5.67 6.76 13.72
N GLN A 227 6.59 7.11 12.82
CA GLN A 227 7.67 8.06 13.12
C GLN A 227 7.25 9.52 12.94
N ARG A 228 6.32 9.78 12.03
CA ARG A 228 5.84 11.12 11.68
C ARG A 228 4.33 11.10 11.41
N PRO A 229 3.50 10.84 12.43
CA PRO A 229 2.05 10.68 12.28
C PRO A 229 1.34 11.92 11.74
N ASP A 230 1.95 13.09 11.85
CA ASP A 230 1.45 14.33 11.26
C ASP A 230 1.76 14.49 9.77
N GLU A 231 2.55 13.59 9.19
CA GLU A 231 2.86 13.55 7.74
C GLU A 231 2.03 12.52 6.98
N VAL A 232 1.05 11.87 7.62
CA VAL A 232 0.16 10.93 6.96
C VAL A 232 -1.29 11.41 6.99
N THR A 233 -2.07 11.01 5.98
CA THR A 233 -3.50 11.27 5.88
C THR A 233 -4.28 9.96 5.90
N ARG A 234 -5.44 9.96 6.56
CA ARG A 234 -6.40 8.86 6.57
C ARG A 234 -7.57 9.21 5.67
N VAL A 235 -7.96 8.30 4.79
CA VAL A 235 -9.14 8.44 3.93
C VAL A 235 -10.13 7.32 4.21
N GLY A 236 -11.42 7.59 4.04
CA GLY A 236 -12.49 6.64 4.31
C GLY A 236 -13.02 6.68 5.74
N ASP A 237 -13.84 5.71 6.07
CA ASP A 237 -14.53 5.57 7.34
C ASP A 237 -14.04 4.36 8.13
N LYS A 238 -14.05 4.45 9.46
CA LYS A 238 -13.61 3.35 10.35
C LYS A 238 -14.45 2.08 10.20
N GLY A 239 -15.74 2.22 9.86
CA GLY A 239 -16.65 1.08 9.70
C GLY A 239 -16.39 0.27 8.43
N GLU A 240 -15.89 0.90 7.35
CA GLU A 240 -15.53 0.24 6.09
C GLU A 240 -14.01 -0.05 5.96
N GLY A 241 -13.20 0.49 6.88
CA GLY A 241 -11.74 0.53 6.79
C GLY A 241 -11.22 1.87 6.28
N GLN A 242 -10.13 2.31 6.87
CA GLN A 242 -9.44 3.56 6.50
C GLN A 242 -8.10 3.24 5.85
N MET A 243 -7.86 3.79 4.66
CA MET A 243 -6.55 3.75 4.03
C MET A 243 -5.65 4.87 4.59
N ILE A 244 -4.41 4.55 4.88
CA ILE A 244 -3.38 5.53 5.27
C ILE A 244 -2.47 5.81 4.08
N LEU A 245 -2.23 7.09 3.82
CA LEU A 245 -1.41 7.58 2.73
C LEU A 245 -0.26 8.44 3.25
N PRO A 246 0.96 8.33 2.67
CA PRO A 246 2.17 9.00 3.15
C PRO A 246 2.25 10.47 2.70
N VAL A 247 1.28 11.28 3.12
CA VAL A 247 1.21 12.72 2.85
C VAL A 247 0.38 13.40 3.92
N ARG A 248 0.78 14.59 4.34
CA ARG A 248 0.05 15.37 5.35
C ARG A 248 -1.32 15.80 4.86
N GLU A 249 -1.42 16.24 3.61
CA GLU A 249 -2.66 16.76 3.01
C GLU A 249 -2.79 16.31 1.55
N LEU A 250 -3.98 15.87 1.20
CA LEU A 250 -4.30 15.45 -0.17
C LEU A 250 -4.57 16.66 -1.06
N LYS A 251 -4.04 16.63 -2.27
CA LYS A 251 -4.42 17.57 -3.33
C LYS A 251 -5.88 17.35 -3.72
N LYS A 252 -6.51 18.40 -4.24
CA LYS A 252 -7.86 18.31 -4.82
C LYS A 252 -7.88 17.39 -6.07
N LYS A 253 -6.74 17.34 -6.80
CA LYS A 253 -6.58 16.51 -8.00
C LYS A 253 -5.11 16.10 -8.20
N TYR A 254 -4.91 14.87 -8.69
CA TYR A 254 -3.61 14.32 -9.07
C TYR A 254 -3.52 14.08 -10.58
#